data_b3d5f9265c399f82027608d7aa93ecfa
#
_entry.id   b3d5f9265c399f82027608d7aa93ecfa
#
_cell.length_a   1.000
_cell.length_b   1.000
_cell.length_c   1.000
_cell.angle_alpha   90.00
_cell.angle_beta   90.00
_cell.angle_gamma   90.00
#
_symmetry.space_group_name_H-M   'P 1'
#
loop_
_entity.id
_entity.type
_entity.pdbx_description
1 polymer ?
#
loop_
_entity_poly.entity_id
_entity_poly.type
_entity_poly.pdbx_seq_one_letter_code
_entity_poly.pdbx_strand_id
1 'polypeptide(L)'
;MKISWNDFVEECNSCHACPLAETRKNVVIYRGSVVAPIMFVGEGPGANEDEEGRPFVGQAGRLLQLLLDAQGFSEKDYHIANVVKCRPPENRVPTDAEAAACKKLLGKQILIAKPKIIVLLGKTAYTLFTGDKNAKMTQIRGSFIEKNGYLILPTFHPAYILRNNNERIKLWQDIEVARRKAEELGLMEPLPAQPDMPTSRPGSK
;
A
#
# COMPACT_ATOMS: atom_id res chain seq x y z
N MET A 1 19.28 -13.51 -14.11
CA MET A 1 18.05 -13.99 -14.79
C MET A 1 16.95 -12.94 -14.55
N LYS A 2 16.32 -12.37 -15.59
CA LYS A 2 15.19 -11.45 -15.42
C LYS A 2 13.97 -12.29 -15.03
N ILE A 3 13.39 -12.02 -13.87
CA ILE A 3 12.14 -12.66 -13.43
C ILE A 3 11.01 -12.03 -14.26
N SER A 4 10.28 -12.83 -15.05
CA SER A 4 9.10 -12.33 -15.76
C SER A 4 7.92 -12.16 -14.79
N TRP A 5 6.98 -11.29 -15.13
CA TRP A 5 5.76 -11.12 -14.34
C TRP A 5 4.91 -12.41 -14.33
N ASN A 6 4.82 -13.10 -15.45
CA ASN A 6 4.04 -14.34 -15.56
C ASN A 6 4.63 -15.45 -14.69
N ASP A 7 5.95 -15.66 -14.73
CA ASP A 7 6.62 -16.65 -13.87
C ASP A 7 6.41 -16.32 -12.38
N PHE A 8 6.43 -15.04 -12.03
CA PHE A 8 6.16 -14.60 -10.66
C PHE A 8 4.72 -14.89 -10.23
N VAL A 9 3.73 -14.65 -11.11
CA VAL A 9 2.31 -14.97 -10.84
C VAL A 9 2.12 -16.48 -10.66
N GLU A 10 2.73 -17.32 -11.50
CA GLU A 10 2.69 -18.77 -11.36
C GLU A 10 3.34 -19.23 -10.04
N GLU A 11 4.49 -18.67 -9.67
CA GLU A 11 5.14 -18.95 -8.37
C GLU A 11 4.24 -18.55 -7.18
N CYS A 12 3.53 -17.44 -7.28
CA CYS A 12 2.58 -17.02 -6.24
C CYS A 12 1.40 -18.01 -6.14
N ASN A 13 0.81 -18.38 -7.26
CA ASN A 13 -0.37 -19.26 -7.31
C ASN A 13 -0.06 -20.67 -6.82
N SER A 14 1.13 -21.19 -7.13
CA SER A 14 1.60 -22.51 -6.70
C SER A 14 2.26 -22.51 -5.31
N CYS A 15 2.30 -21.38 -4.60
CA CYS A 15 3.01 -21.28 -3.33
C CYS A 15 2.30 -22.02 -2.20
N HIS A 16 3.03 -22.91 -1.51
CA HIS A 16 2.62 -23.62 -0.28
C HIS A 16 3.64 -23.46 0.86
N ALA A 17 4.36 -22.32 0.91
CA ALA A 17 5.46 -22.09 1.83
C ALA A 17 5.03 -21.84 3.29
N CYS A 18 3.73 -21.64 3.57
CA CYS A 18 3.22 -21.44 4.92
C CYS A 18 1.75 -21.93 5.04
N PRO A 19 1.23 -22.12 6.27
CA PRO A 19 -0.12 -22.66 6.50
C PRO A 19 -1.25 -21.83 5.89
N LEU A 20 -1.03 -20.54 5.59
CA LEU A 20 -2.06 -19.71 4.95
C LEU A 20 -2.48 -20.23 3.56
N ALA A 21 -1.66 -21.08 2.95
CA ALA A 21 -1.99 -21.72 1.67
C ALA A 21 -3.14 -22.72 1.77
N GLU A 22 -3.39 -23.28 2.95
CA GLU A 22 -4.41 -24.32 3.18
C GLU A 22 -5.83 -23.73 3.27
N THR A 23 -5.94 -22.46 3.69
CA THR A 23 -7.24 -21.84 3.99
C THR A 23 -7.63 -20.71 3.03
N ARG A 24 -6.70 -20.25 2.18
CA ARG A 24 -6.99 -19.22 1.18
C ARG A 24 -7.95 -19.73 0.11
N LYS A 25 -8.83 -18.86 -0.39
CA LYS A 25 -9.56 -19.08 -1.64
C LYS A 25 -8.71 -18.68 -2.85
N ASN A 26 -8.10 -17.50 -2.76
CA ASN A 26 -7.26 -16.94 -3.80
C ASN A 26 -5.92 -16.43 -3.26
N VAL A 27 -4.89 -16.44 -4.12
CA VAL A 27 -3.68 -15.70 -3.88
C VAL A 27 -3.89 -14.25 -4.30
N VAL A 28 -3.72 -13.31 -3.39
CA VAL A 28 -3.96 -11.89 -3.62
C VAL A 28 -2.62 -11.20 -3.93
N ILE A 29 -2.34 -10.99 -5.22
CA ILE A 29 -1.01 -10.58 -5.66
C ILE A 29 -0.88 -9.06 -5.73
N TYR A 30 -1.72 -8.40 -6.57
CA TYR A 30 -1.61 -6.96 -6.78
C TYR A 30 -2.88 -6.32 -7.37
N ARG A 31 -2.89 -4.97 -7.36
CA ARG A 31 -3.82 -4.10 -8.08
C ARG A 31 -3.08 -2.86 -8.60
N GLY A 32 -3.52 -2.28 -9.69
CA GLY A 32 -2.86 -1.17 -10.40
C GLY A 32 -1.88 -1.66 -11.46
N SER A 33 -0.82 -0.93 -11.71
CA SER A 33 0.18 -1.26 -12.72
C SER A 33 1.21 -2.28 -12.22
N VAL A 34 1.67 -3.16 -13.11
CA VAL A 34 2.78 -4.09 -12.82
C VAL A 34 4.06 -3.31 -12.50
N VAL A 35 4.35 -2.27 -13.28
CA VAL A 35 5.48 -1.35 -13.05
C VAL A 35 4.91 0.01 -12.70
N ALA A 36 5.23 0.51 -11.53
CA ALA A 36 4.69 1.78 -11.04
C ALA A 36 5.71 2.53 -10.17
N PRO A 37 5.73 3.87 -10.21
CA PRO A 37 6.64 4.66 -9.40
C PRO A 37 6.39 4.55 -7.89
N ILE A 38 5.15 4.29 -7.49
CA ILE A 38 4.76 4.19 -6.09
C ILE A 38 4.15 2.81 -5.82
N MET A 39 4.59 2.16 -4.73
CA MET A 39 4.02 0.90 -4.27
C MET A 39 3.39 1.08 -2.89
N PHE A 40 2.11 0.76 -2.78
CA PHE A 40 1.41 0.70 -1.49
C PHE A 40 1.43 -0.73 -0.97
N VAL A 41 1.89 -0.93 0.26
CA VAL A 41 2.01 -2.26 0.87
C VAL A 41 1.20 -2.31 2.15
N GLY A 42 0.16 -3.13 2.16
CA GLY A 42 -0.64 -3.45 3.35
C GLY A 42 -0.12 -4.68 4.09
N GLU A 43 -0.86 -5.10 5.10
CA GLU A 43 -0.56 -6.24 5.97
C GLU A 43 -0.82 -7.58 5.25
N GLY A 44 -2.05 -7.82 4.89
CA GLY A 44 -2.53 -9.06 4.27
C GLY A 44 -3.95 -8.92 3.74
N PRO A 45 -4.43 -9.89 2.94
CA PRO A 45 -5.80 -9.90 2.43
C PRO A 45 -6.84 -10.07 3.53
N GLY A 46 -7.97 -9.37 3.41
CA GLY A 46 -9.19 -9.63 4.14
C GLY A 46 -10.13 -10.61 3.40
N ALA A 47 -11.35 -10.76 3.90
CA ALA A 47 -12.33 -11.70 3.34
C ALA A 47 -12.73 -11.35 1.89
N ASN A 48 -12.99 -10.08 1.61
CA ASN A 48 -13.36 -9.63 0.27
C ASN A 48 -12.20 -9.78 -0.73
N GLU A 49 -10.97 -9.48 -0.27
CA GLU A 49 -9.77 -9.62 -1.08
C GLU A 49 -9.48 -11.08 -1.42
N ASP A 50 -9.69 -11.99 -0.46
CA ASP A 50 -9.54 -13.44 -0.67
C ASP A 50 -10.61 -13.99 -1.62
N GLU A 51 -11.82 -13.44 -1.57
CA GLU A 51 -12.92 -13.82 -2.48
C GLU A 51 -12.64 -13.36 -3.92
N GLU A 52 -12.19 -12.10 -4.09
CA GLU A 52 -12.01 -11.49 -5.41
C GLU A 52 -10.61 -11.70 -6.01
N GLY A 53 -9.62 -12.17 -5.21
CA GLY A 53 -8.22 -12.32 -5.65
C GLY A 53 -7.49 -10.99 -5.87
N ARG A 54 -8.04 -9.86 -5.40
CA ARG A 54 -7.48 -8.51 -5.61
C ARG A 54 -7.29 -7.77 -4.27
N PRO A 55 -6.15 -7.06 -4.04
CA PRO A 55 -5.93 -6.35 -2.80
C PRO A 55 -6.77 -5.08 -2.71
N PHE A 56 -7.16 -4.73 -1.49
CA PHE A 56 -7.87 -3.49 -1.16
C PHE A 56 -9.17 -3.29 -1.94
N VAL A 57 -10.05 -4.30 -1.96
CA VAL A 57 -11.40 -4.23 -2.56
C VAL A 57 -12.49 -4.02 -1.50
N GLY A 58 -12.25 -4.36 -0.23
CA GLY A 58 -13.15 -4.13 0.89
C GLY A 58 -13.28 -2.65 1.30
N GLN A 59 -13.88 -2.38 2.46
CA GLN A 59 -14.13 -1.01 2.95
C GLN A 59 -12.85 -0.18 3.08
N ALA A 60 -11.77 -0.78 3.62
CA ALA A 60 -10.47 -0.14 3.73
C ALA A 60 -9.89 0.23 2.36
N GLY A 61 -10.07 -0.66 1.39
CA GLY A 61 -9.65 -0.44 0.01
C GLY A 61 -10.43 0.66 -0.69
N ARG A 62 -11.75 0.74 -0.47
CA ARG A 62 -12.58 1.84 -0.99
C ARG A 62 -12.14 3.20 -0.44
N LEU A 63 -11.81 3.28 0.86
CA LEU A 63 -11.26 4.51 1.44
C LEU A 63 -9.92 4.87 0.80
N LEU A 64 -9.01 3.89 0.63
CA LEU A 64 -7.73 4.13 -0.03
C LEU A 64 -7.95 4.65 -1.46
N GLN A 65 -8.86 4.02 -2.23
CA GLN A 65 -9.16 4.44 -3.60
C GLN A 65 -9.67 5.88 -3.65
N LEU A 66 -10.63 6.24 -2.79
CA LEU A 66 -11.14 7.61 -2.71
C LEU A 66 -10.02 8.64 -2.46
N LEU A 67 -9.06 8.30 -1.60
CA LEU A 67 -7.93 9.19 -1.29
C LEU A 67 -6.96 9.28 -2.49
N LEU A 68 -6.71 8.17 -3.18
CA LEU A 68 -5.87 8.15 -4.38
C LEU A 68 -6.51 8.97 -5.51
N ASP A 69 -7.80 8.76 -5.79
CA ASP A 69 -8.53 9.47 -6.83
C ASP A 69 -8.54 10.98 -6.56
N ALA A 70 -8.82 11.37 -5.31
CA ALA A 70 -8.84 12.78 -4.90
C ALA A 70 -7.46 13.46 -4.95
N GLN A 71 -6.38 12.67 -4.88
CA GLN A 71 -4.99 13.12 -5.08
C GLN A 71 -4.53 12.97 -6.53
N GLY A 72 -5.44 12.66 -7.47
CA GLY A 72 -5.16 12.55 -8.90
C GLY A 72 -4.25 11.39 -9.29
N PHE A 73 -4.21 10.31 -8.50
CA PHE A 73 -3.57 9.07 -8.93
C PHE A 73 -4.43 8.34 -9.96
N SER A 74 -3.78 7.79 -10.97
CA SER A 74 -4.37 6.84 -11.90
C SER A 74 -3.78 5.44 -11.69
N GLU A 75 -4.38 4.40 -12.23
CA GLU A 75 -3.89 3.02 -12.05
C GLU A 75 -2.44 2.80 -12.53
N LYS A 76 -1.93 3.62 -13.46
CA LYS A 76 -0.55 3.55 -13.92
C LYS A 76 0.46 4.04 -12.88
N ASP A 77 0.03 4.84 -11.91
CA ASP A 77 0.90 5.53 -10.97
C ASP A 77 1.21 4.69 -9.73
N TYR A 78 0.44 3.62 -9.49
CA TYR A 78 0.61 2.80 -8.30
C TYR A 78 0.57 1.30 -8.56
N HIS A 79 1.24 0.57 -7.67
CA HIS A 79 1.17 -0.86 -7.48
C HIS A 79 0.75 -1.14 -6.04
N ILE A 80 -0.40 -1.76 -5.83
CA ILE A 80 -0.89 -2.08 -4.48
C ILE A 80 -0.71 -3.57 -4.21
N ALA A 81 -0.11 -3.91 -3.07
CA ALA A 81 0.12 -5.27 -2.63
C ALA A 81 0.03 -5.39 -1.10
N ASN A 82 0.25 -6.59 -0.58
CA ASN A 82 0.36 -6.86 0.85
C ASN A 82 1.66 -7.58 1.18
N VAL A 83 2.07 -7.55 2.45
CA VAL A 83 3.23 -8.31 2.94
C VAL A 83 2.99 -9.80 2.75
N VAL A 84 1.83 -10.34 3.16
CA VAL A 84 1.44 -11.70 2.85
C VAL A 84 0.41 -11.75 1.73
N LYS A 85 0.47 -12.79 0.89
CA LYS A 85 -0.39 -12.93 -0.30
C LYS A 85 -1.66 -13.75 -0.05
N CYS A 86 -1.75 -14.39 1.10
CA CYS A 86 -2.85 -15.26 1.48
C CYS A 86 -3.52 -14.70 2.72
N ARG A 87 -4.85 -14.86 2.82
CA ARG A 87 -5.64 -14.39 3.95
C ARG A 87 -5.35 -15.18 5.21
N PRO A 88 -4.96 -14.54 6.33
CA PRO A 88 -4.92 -15.22 7.63
C PRO A 88 -6.33 -15.56 8.12
N PRO A 89 -6.53 -16.71 8.78
CA PRO A 89 -7.81 -17.07 9.38
C PRO A 89 -8.39 -15.93 10.24
N GLU A 90 -9.70 -15.68 10.12
CA GLU A 90 -10.43 -14.62 10.86
C GLU A 90 -9.83 -13.21 10.72
N ASN A 91 -9.05 -12.97 9.67
CA ASN A 91 -8.31 -11.70 9.43
C ASN A 91 -7.37 -11.33 10.58
N ARG A 92 -6.82 -12.32 11.31
CA ARG A 92 -5.78 -12.05 12.32
C ARG A 92 -4.53 -11.46 11.68
N VAL A 93 -3.69 -10.85 12.49
CA VAL A 93 -2.36 -10.42 12.06
C VAL A 93 -1.55 -11.66 11.62
N PRO A 94 -0.83 -11.61 10.48
CA PRO A 94 0.10 -12.66 10.10
C PRO A 94 1.16 -12.88 11.15
N THR A 95 1.54 -14.13 11.39
CA THR A 95 2.68 -14.44 12.27
C THR A 95 3.99 -14.02 11.62
N ASP A 96 5.04 -13.85 12.44
CA ASP A 96 6.39 -13.57 11.93
C ASP A 96 6.86 -14.66 10.95
N ALA A 97 6.51 -15.93 11.19
CA ALA A 97 6.85 -17.05 10.32
C ALA A 97 6.13 -16.99 8.96
N GLU A 98 4.85 -16.65 8.94
CA GLU A 98 4.07 -16.47 7.71
C GLU A 98 4.60 -15.30 6.87
N ALA A 99 4.91 -14.17 7.53
CA ALA A 99 5.50 -13.02 6.88
C ALA A 99 6.91 -13.34 6.33
N ALA A 100 7.74 -14.06 7.08
CA ALA A 100 9.06 -14.48 6.65
C ALA A 100 9.00 -15.41 5.43
N ALA A 101 8.08 -16.38 5.41
CA ALA A 101 7.86 -17.27 4.27
C ALA A 101 7.43 -16.47 3.00
N CYS A 102 6.59 -15.44 3.16
CA CYS A 102 6.09 -14.63 2.06
C CYS A 102 7.05 -13.51 1.61
N LYS A 103 8.07 -13.18 2.42
CA LYS A 103 9.03 -12.10 2.17
C LYS A 103 9.75 -12.22 0.83
N LYS A 104 10.08 -13.46 0.41
CA LYS A 104 10.74 -13.73 -0.87
C LYS A 104 9.85 -13.28 -2.05
N LEU A 105 8.55 -13.57 -1.99
CA LEU A 105 7.60 -13.16 -3.02
C LEU A 105 7.44 -11.63 -3.07
N LEU A 106 7.30 -10.97 -1.91
CA LEU A 106 7.25 -9.52 -1.87
C LEU A 106 8.53 -8.89 -2.41
N GLY A 107 9.71 -9.43 -2.08
CA GLY A 107 10.99 -8.96 -2.61
C GLY A 107 11.07 -9.05 -4.14
N LYS A 108 10.66 -10.19 -4.73
CA LYS A 108 10.57 -10.36 -6.19
C LYS A 108 9.59 -9.37 -6.81
N GLN A 109 8.43 -9.19 -6.19
CA GLN A 109 7.41 -8.24 -6.63
C GLN A 109 7.95 -6.81 -6.69
N ILE A 110 8.68 -6.37 -5.67
CA ILE A 110 9.33 -5.05 -5.63
C ILE A 110 10.38 -4.93 -6.76
N LEU A 111 11.17 -5.96 -7.01
CA LEU A 111 12.17 -5.96 -8.09
C LEU A 111 11.54 -5.85 -9.48
N ILE A 112 10.34 -6.43 -9.69
CA ILE A 112 9.60 -6.35 -10.95
C ILE A 112 8.89 -5.00 -11.07
N ALA A 113 8.20 -4.57 -10.01
CA ALA A 113 7.41 -3.32 -10.00
C ALA A 113 8.29 -2.07 -10.05
N LYS A 114 9.54 -2.15 -9.57
CA LYS A 114 10.55 -1.08 -9.58
C LYS A 114 10.08 0.26 -8.99
N PRO A 115 9.36 0.25 -7.86
CA PRO A 115 8.93 1.51 -7.27
C PRO A 115 10.14 2.34 -6.84
N LYS A 116 9.99 3.65 -6.81
CA LYS A 116 10.93 4.55 -6.14
C LYS A 116 10.46 4.88 -4.73
N ILE A 117 9.15 4.87 -4.53
CA ILE A 117 8.50 5.16 -3.26
C ILE A 117 7.70 3.93 -2.83
N ILE A 118 7.86 3.49 -1.58
CA ILE A 118 7.08 2.42 -0.96
C ILE A 118 6.32 3.00 0.22
N VAL A 119 4.99 3.05 0.12
CA VAL A 119 4.10 3.51 1.19
C VAL A 119 3.65 2.30 2.00
N LEU A 120 4.01 2.24 3.28
CA LEU A 120 3.66 1.16 4.19
C LEU A 120 2.40 1.51 4.98
N LEU A 121 1.32 0.78 4.72
CA LEU A 121 -0.01 1.03 5.28
C LEU A 121 -0.16 0.32 6.64
N GLY A 122 0.05 1.06 7.71
CA GLY A 122 -0.13 0.63 9.09
C GLY A 122 1.12 0.04 9.76
N LYS A 123 1.03 -0.07 11.10
CA LYS A 123 2.15 -0.54 11.94
C LYS A 123 2.59 -1.96 11.56
N THR A 124 1.66 -2.87 11.35
CA THR A 124 1.98 -4.26 11.03
C THR A 124 2.77 -4.36 9.73
N ALA A 125 2.29 -3.72 8.65
CA ALA A 125 3.02 -3.70 7.38
C ALA A 125 4.43 -3.11 7.56
N TYR A 126 4.55 -2.00 8.30
CA TYR A 126 5.84 -1.39 8.59
C TYR A 126 6.77 -2.34 9.35
N THR A 127 6.30 -2.94 10.45
CA THR A 127 7.09 -3.85 11.28
C THR A 127 7.55 -5.08 10.50
N LEU A 128 6.64 -5.73 9.76
CA LEU A 128 6.96 -6.92 8.98
C LEU A 128 7.91 -6.62 7.81
N PHE A 129 7.81 -5.42 7.22
CA PHE A 129 8.68 -5.01 6.13
C PHE A 129 10.08 -4.59 6.60
N THR A 130 10.16 -3.79 7.66
CA THR A 130 11.42 -3.18 8.14
C THR A 130 12.14 -3.99 9.20
N GLY A 131 11.39 -4.80 9.98
CA GLY A 131 11.86 -5.50 11.19
C GLY A 131 11.80 -4.66 12.46
N ASP A 132 11.43 -3.37 12.39
CA ASP A 132 11.35 -2.48 13.54
C ASP A 132 10.02 -2.67 14.30
N LYS A 133 10.08 -3.38 15.43
CA LYS A 133 8.94 -3.65 16.30
C LYS A 133 8.62 -2.49 17.26
N ASN A 134 9.57 -1.57 17.48
CA ASN A 134 9.46 -0.50 18.48
C ASN A 134 8.86 0.79 17.89
N ALA A 135 8.74 0.89 16.59
CA ALA A 135 8.20 2.07 15.92
C ALA A 135 6.80 2.45 16.43
N LYS A 136 6.63 3.73 16.72
CA LYS A 136 5.32 4.33 17.03
C LYS A 136 4.81 5.04 15.79
N MET A 137 3.73 4.54 15.18
CA MET A 137 3.19 5.06 13.92
C MET A 137 2.90 6.57 13.98
N THR A 138 2.45 7.07 15.11
CA THR A 138 2.18 8.51 15.32
C THR A 138 3.42 9.39 15.23
N GLN A 139 4.61 8.83 15.41
CA GLN A 139 5.89 9.55 15.37
C GLN A 139 6.58 9.46 14.00
N ILE A 140 6.40 8.33 13.30
CA ILE A 140 7.13 8.04 12.06
C ILE A 140 6.31 8.30 10.79
N ARG A 141 4.97 8.37 10.90
CA ARG A 141 4.10 8.58 9.74
C ARG A 141 4.44 9.88 9.00
N GLY A 142 4.26 9.88 7.71
CA GLY A 142 4.44 11.08 6.87
C GLY A 142 5.90 11.51 6.67
N SER A 143 6.87 10.77 7.21
CA SER A 143 8.30 11.06 7.04
C SER A 143 8.98 9.95 6.26
N PHE A 144 9.80 10.32 5.27
CA PHE A 144 10.54 9.34 4.47
C PHE A 144 11.72 8.76 5.23
N ILE A 145 11.92 7.46 5.02
CA ILE A 145 13.09 6.70 5.47
C ILE A 145 13.75 6.11 4.22
N GLU A 146 15.04 6.34 4.03
CA GLU A 146 15.79 5.66 2.98
C GLU A 146 16.25 4.28 3.44
N LYS A 147 15.91 3.25 2.66
CA LYS A 147 16.38 1.89 2.92
C LYS A 147 16.53 1.11 1.61
N ASN A 148 17.71 0.52 1.39
CA ASN A 148 18.00 -0.30 0.21
C ASN A 148 17.71 0.39 -1.14
N GLY A 149 17.89 1.71 -1.22
CA GLY A 149 17.65 2.49 -2.44
C GLY A 149 16.18 2.85 -2.70
N TYR A 150 15.29 2.58 -1.73
CA TYR A 150 13.87 2.97 -1.76
C TYR A 150 13.60 4.08 -0.76
N LEU A 151 12.69 4.99 -1.13
CA LEU A 151 12.06 5.93 -0.21
C LEU A 151 10.84 5.27 0.42
N ILE A 152 10.90 5.00 1.72
CA ILE A 152 9.83 4.34 2.47
C ILE A 152 9.05 5.38 3.24
N LEU A 153 7.72 5.41 3.05
CA LEU A 153 6.80 6.32 3.76
C LEU A 153 5.82 5.50 4.62
N PRO A 154 5.99 5.48 5.94
CA PRO A 154 5.00 4.89 6.81
C PRO A 154 3.76 5.78 6.92
N THR A 155 2.57 5.17 6.98
CA THR A 155 1.31 5.86 7.26
C THR A 155 0.32 4.96 7.99
N PHE A 156 -0.83 5.50 8.38
CA PHE A 156 -1.91 4.72 8.97
C PHE A 156 -2.54 3.75 7.97
N HIS A 157 -3.01 2.61 8.47
CA HIS A 157 -3.81 1.71 7.66
C HIS A 157 -5.22 2.28 7.44
N PRO A 158 -5.81 2.22 6.23
CA PRO A 158 -7.17 2.72 6.00
C PRO A 158 -8.22 2.10 6.93
N ALA A 159 -8.11 0.82 7.30
CA ALA A 159 -9.00 0.18 8.28
C ALA A 159 -8.92 0.79 9.69
N TYR A 160 -7.76 1.33 10.09
CA TYR A 160 -7.63 2.08 11.34
C TYR A 160 -8.42 3.39 11.26
N ILE A 161 -8.36 4.08 10.13
CA ILE A 161 -9.05 5.34 9.88
C ILE A 161 -10.58 5.16 9.88
N LEU A 162 -11.09 4.04 9.36
CA LEU A 162 -12.53 3.74 9.42
C LEU A 162 -13.06 3.67 10.85
N ARG A 163 -12.22 3.24 11.81
CA ARG A 163 -12.56 3.20 13.24
C ARG A 163 -12.21 4.50 13.99
N ASN A 164 -11.34 5.34 13.41
CA ASN A 164 -10.81 6.56 14.01
C ASN A 164 -10.87 7.72 13.01
N ASN A 165 -12.09 8.15 12.69
CA ASN A 165 -12.36 9.10 11.61
C ASN A 165 -11.65 10.46 11.78
N ASN A 166 -11.36 10.87 13.01
CA ASN A 166 -10.61 12.10 13.31
C ASN A 166 -9.16 12.06 12.75
N GLU A 167 -8.62 10.88 12.48
CA GLU A 167 -7.28 10.70 11.93
C GLU A 167 -7.25 10.69 10.38
N ARG A 168 -8.42 10.87 9.72
CA ARG A 168 -8.55 10.80 8.24
C ARG A 168 -7.64 11.81 7.54
N ILE A 169 -7.57 13.02 8.07
CA ILE A 169 -6.73 14.08 7.49
C ILE A 169 -5.25 13.70 7.48
N LYS A 170 -4.78 12.93 8.45
CA LYS A 170 -3.39 12.50 8.51
C LYS A 170 -3.06 11.48 7.42
N LEU A 171 -3.96 10.54 7.13
CA LEU A 171 -3.77 9.63 6.00
C LEU A 171 -3.78 10.37 4.67
N TRP A 172 -4.70 11.34 4.49
CA TRP A 172 -4.71 12.23 3.33
C TRP A 172 -3.36 12.93 3.14
N GLN A 173 -2.85 13.59 4.19
CA GLN A 173 -1.58 14.29 4.15
C GLN A 173 -0.40 13.39 3.79
N ASP A 174 -0.38 12.16 4.32
CA ASP A 174 0.71 11.22 4.02
C ASP A 174 0.68 10.77 2.55
N ILE A 175 -0.51 10.55 1.98
CA ILE A 175 -0.64 10.22 0.55
C ILE A 175 -0.22 11.42 -0.30
N GLU A 176 -0.57 12.66 0.11
CA GLU A 176 -0.11 13.88 -0.54
C GLU A 176 1.42 14.01 -0.51
N VAL A 177 2.06 13.70 0.62
CA VAL A 177 3.52 13.68 0.75
C VAL A 177 4.16 12.70 -0.24
N ALA A 178 3.57 11.49 -0.39
CA ALA A 178 4.05 10.51 -1.37
C ALA A 178 3.91 11.04 -2.81
N ARG A 179 2.77 11.67 -3.12
CA ARG A 179 2.51 12.25 -4.44
C ARG A 179 3.50 13.37 -4.78
N ARG A 180 3.62 14.35 -3.89
CA ARG A 180 4.55 15.48 -4.09
C ARG A 180 5.99 15.02 -4.29
N LYS A 181 6.42 14.01 -3.52
CA LYS A 181 7.75 13.41 -3.72
C LYS A 181 7.89 12.75 -5.09
N ALA A 182 6.86 12.09 -5.59
CA ALA A 182 6.90 11.52 -6.93
C ALA A 182 6.94 12.60 -8.02
N GLU A 183 6.26 13.72 -7.85
CA GLU A 183 6.35 14.90 -8.73
C GLU A 183 7.75 15.52 -8.71
N GLU A 184 8.33 15.73 -7.52
CA GLU A 184 9.71 16.24 -7.36
C GLU A 184 10.75 15.36 -8.06
N LEU A 185 10.52 14.05 -8.09
CA LEU A 185 11.39 13.09 -8.76
C LEU A 185 11.08 12.92 -10.27
N GLY A 186 10.12 13.67 -10.81
CA GLY A 186 9.69 13.55 -12.20
C GLY A 186 9.03 12.21 -12.55
N LEU A 187 8.45 11.53 -11.55
CA LEU A 187 7.80 10.22 -11.71
C LEU A 187 6.30 10.33 -11.98
N MET A 188 5.72 11.48 -11.66
CA MET A 188 4.32 11.82 -11.91
C MET A 188 4.22 13.26 -12.38
N GLU A 189 3.24 13.54 -13.24
CA GLU A 189 2.94 14.90 -13.67
C GLU A 189 2.37 15.72 -12.50
N PRO A 190 2.77 16.98 -12.36
CA PRO A 190 2.16 17.88 -11.36
C PRO A 190 0.65 17.97 -11.55
N LEU A 191 -0.08 18.05 -10.44
CA LEU A 191 -1.51 18.37 -10.52
C LEU A 191 -1.67 19.77 -11.12
N PRO A 192 -2.71 19.98 -11.95
CA PRO A 192 -3.05 21.33 -12.40
C PRO A 192 -3.27 22.23 -11.18
N ALA A 193 -2.75 23.46 -11.27
CA ALA A 193 -2.96 24.44 -10.21
C ALA A 193 -4.46 24.55 -9.91
N GLN A 194 -4.84 24.38 -8.66
CA GLN A 194 -6.24 24.62 -8.27
C GLN A 194 -6.55 26.08 -8.60
N PRO A 195 -7.68 26.35 -9.29
CA PRO A 195 -8.09 27.74 -9.50
C PRO A 195 -8.22 28.41 -8.12
N ASP A 196 -7.68 29.60 -8.00
CA ASP A 196 -7.77 30.39 -6.77
C ASP A 196 -9.22 30.40 -6.27
N MET A 197 -9.44 29.81 -5.12
CA MET A 197 -10.75 29.91 -4.48
C MET A 197 -11.05 31.39 -4.25
N PRO A 198 -12.20 31.91 -4.68
CA PRO A 198 -12.55 33.31 -4.47
C PRO A 198 -12.49 33.59 -2.97
N THR A 199 -11.59 34.49 -2.59
CA THR A 199 -11.32 34.90 -1.20
C THR A 199 -12.42 35.77 -0.58
N SER A 200 -13.55 35.97 -1.27
CA SER A 200 -14.68 36.76 -0.76
C SER A 200 -15.86 35.88 -0.42
N ARG A 201 -16.16 35.76 0.87
CA ARG A 201 -17.53 35.44 1.29
C ARG A 201 -18.44 36.52 0.74
N PRO A 202 -19.55 36.20 0.05
CA PRO A 202 -20.56 37.22 -0.26
C PRO A 202 -21.01 37.85 1.05
N GLY A 203 -20.85 39.15 1.15
CA GLY A 203 -21.23 39.91 2.33
C GLY A 203 -22.68 39.67 2.69
N SER A 204 -22.90 39.30 3.93
CA SER A 204 -24.20 39.39 4.58
C SER A 204 -24.66 40.85 4.57
N LYS A 205 -25.67 41.12 3.77
CA LYS A 205 -26.55 42.28 3.97
C LYS A 205 -27.75 41.84 4.76
#